data_5ab02036cccc2a35319574e7a0957d00
#
_entry.id   5ab02036cccc2a35319574e7a0957d00
#
_cell.length_a   1.000
_cell.length_b   1.000
_cell.length_c   1.000
_cell.angle_alpha   90.00
_cell.angle_beta   90.00
_cell.angle_gamma   90.00
#
_symmetry.space_group_name_H-M   'P 1'
#
loop_
_entity.id
_entity.type
_entity.pdbx_description
1 polymer ?
#
loop_
_entity_poly.entity_id
_entity_poly.type
_entity_poly.pdbx_seq_one_letter_code
_entity_poly.pdbx_strand_id
1 'polypeptide(L)'
;YRQFTITIVVSVLISTVVALTLSPVMCSLILKPKTNEKPNFIFRNINKFLLKGEEYYGGAILKIVKNPRRKLLWFGLVLISIVALNKLIPTSFLPVEDQGYFKVELELPENATLERSRIVADRAVDYLMSLDEVEYVQSVVGSSSRVGTSQSATELTVILKPWEDRDETTIQDIMDKVRKEFSRYPEAKVYLSLPPVIPGLGSSGGFEMQLEARSEATFENLVNATDSLMYYASKRKELSSLSTSLKSDIPQIYFDVDRDKARLAGVPMTEIFSTMKAYTGSVYVNDFNLFNRVYRVYIQAEADYRQSQNNINL
;
A
#
# COMPACT_ATOMS: atom_id res chain seq x y z
N TYR A 1 12.56 -0.90 -13.93
CA TYR A 1 13.89 -1.43 -13.57
C TYR A 1 14.96 -1.21 -14.66
N ARG A 2 14.66 -1.47 -15.93
CA ARG A 2 15.64 -1.33 -17.02
C ARG A 2 16.26 0.07 -17.09
N GLN A 3 15.46 1.11 -17.01
CA GLN A 3 15.93 2.51 -17.04
C GLN A 3 16.80 2.84 -15.82
N PHE A 4 16.36 2.43 -14.64
CA PHE A 4 17.10 2.61 -13.39
C PHE A 4 18.47 1.90 -13.45
N THR A 5 18.50 0.64 -13.87
CA THR A 5 19.74 -0.13 -14.02
C THR A 5 20.70 0.51 -15.02
N ILE A 6 20.21 0.95 -16.18
CA ILE A 6 21.05 1.62 -17.20
C ILE A 6 21.64 2.92 -16.62
N THR A 7 20.86 3.71 -15.93
CA THR A 7 21.33 4.97 -15.31
C THR A 7 22.44 4.71 -14.30
N ILE A 8 22.31 3.71 -13.45
CA ILE A 8 23.35 3.33 -12.48
C ILE A 8 24.61 2.87 -13.20
N VAL A 9 24.50 1.99 -14.17
CA VAL A 9 25.67 1.48 -14.91
C VAL A 9 26.42 2.63 -15.58
N VAL A 10 25.72 3.52 -16.29
CA VAL A 10 26.34 4.67 -16.94
C VAL A 10 27.01 5.60 -15.92
N SER A 11 26.35 5.89 -14.80
CA SER A 11 26.89 6.73 -13.72
C SER A 11 28.18 6.14 -13.13
N VAL A 12 28.20 4.82 -12.88
CA VAL A 12 29.39 4.13 -12.35
C VAL A 12 30.54 4.15 -13.37
N LEU A 13 30.26 3.93 -14.66
CA LEU A 13 31.29 4.01 -15.71
C LEU A 13 31.89 5.41 -15.80
N ILE A 14 31.07 6.46 -15.85
CA ILE A 14 31.54 7.86 -15.87
C ILE A 14 32.36 8.15 -14.60
N SER A 15 31.87 7.77 -13.43
CA SER A 15 32.56 7.96 -12.15
C SER A 15 33.94 7.27 -12.16
N THR A 16 34.04 6.07 -12.71
CA THR A 16 35.30 5.35 -12.82
C THR A 16 36.29 6.06 -13.75
N VAL A 17 35.82 6.54 -14.90
CA VAL A 17 36.66 7.33 -15.82
C VAL A 17 37.18 8.61 -15.15
N VAL A 18 36.30 9.32 -14.46
CA VAL A 18 36.65 10.55 -13.72
C VAL A 18 37.67 10.24 -12.61
N ALA A 19 37.45 9.17 -11.85
CA ALA A 19 38.37 8.80 -10.77
C ALA A 19 39.76 8.42 -11.29
N LEU A 20 39.85 7.73 -12.42
CA LEU A 20 41.13 7.31 -13.01
C LEU A 20 41.85 8.43 -13.78
N THR A 21 41.14 9.45 -14.25
CA THR A 21 41.73 10.55 -15.04
C THR A 21 41.87 11.82 -14.24
N LEU A 22 40.77 12.34 -13.72
CA LEU A 22 40.77 13.65 -13.05
C LEU A 22 41.54 13.64 -11.73
N SER A 23 41.40 12.60 -10.91
CA SER A 23 42.06 12.55 -9.60
C SER A 23 43.58 12.53 -9.72
N PRO A 24 44.23 11.70 -10.57
CA PRO A 24 45.68 11.76 -10.77
C PRO A 24 46.15 13.10 -11.34
N VAL A 25 45.41 13.68 -12.28
CA VAL A 25 45.75 14.97 -12.87
C VAL A 25 45.67 16.08 -11.80
N MET A 26 44.60 16.11 -11.02
CA MET A 26 44.51 17.10 -9.92
C MET A 26 45.60 16.91 -8.88
N CYS A 27 45.93 15.66 -8.54
CA CYS A 27 47.05 15.36 -7.63
C CYS A 27 48.40 15.91 -8.21
N SER A 28 48.65 15.72 -9.50
CA SER A 28 49.90 16.22 -10.13
C SER A 28 50.00 17.72 -10.19
N LEU A 29 48.85 18.43 -10.26
CA LEU A 29 48.82 19.92 -10.31
C LEU A 29 48.85 20.53 -8.90
N ILE A 30 48.24 19.93 -7.91
CA ILE A 30 48.06 20.50 -6.58
C ILE A 30 49.21 20.07 -5.61
N LEU A 31 49.66 18.80 -5.72
CA LEU A 31 50.67 18.30 -4.82
C LEU A 31 52.06 18.88 -5.20
N LYS A 32 52.65 19.57 -4.25
CA LYS A 32 54.03 20.03 -4.36
C LYS A 32 55.02 18.87 -4.03
N PRO A 33 56.18 18.82 -4.69
CA PRO A 33 57.20 17.84 -4.36
C PRO A 33 57.60 18.01 -2.90
N LYS A 34 57.91 16.86 -2.25
CA LYS A 34 58.24 16.80 -0.83
C LYS A 34 59.50 17.60 -0.57
N THR A 35 59.41 18.79 0.00
CA THR A 35 60.54 19.56 0.49
C THR A 35 61.00 18.98 1.86
N ASN A 36 62.31 19.01 2.13
CA ASN A 36 62.91 18.49 3.36
C ASN A 36 62.55 19.34 4.62
N GLU A 37 61.49 20.10 4.58
CA GLU A 37 60.99 20.85 5.74
C GLU A 37 60.41 19.94 6.81
N LYS A 38 60.74 20.26 8.09
CA LYS A 38 60.21 19.49 9.23
C LYS A 38 58.68 19.61 9.25
N PRO A 39 57.92 18.48 9.23
CA PRO A 39 56.48 18.54 9.22
C PRO A 39 55.94 19.21 10.49
N ASN A 40 54.90 20.03 10.33
CA ASN A 40 54.18 20.67 11.43
C ASN A 40 53.70 19.61 12.43
N PHE A 41 53.54 19.97 13.71
CA PHE A 41 53.19 19.08 14.83
C PHE A 41 51.98 18.16 14.49
N ILE A 42 50.96 18.68 13.82
CA ILE A 42 49.77 17.93 13.41
C ILE A 42 50.15 16.84 12.40
N PHE A 43 50.86 17.19 11.33
CA PHE A 43 51.28 16.24 10.30
C PHE A 43 52.27 15.21 10.81
N ARG A 44 53.08 15.56 11.80
CA ARG A 44 54.01 14.62 12.48
C ARG A 44 53.23 13.51 13.21
N ASN A 45 52.14 13.85 13.90
CA ASN A 45 51.33 12.88 14.61
C ASN A 45 50.52 11.99 13.66
N ILE A 46 49.95 12.59 12.57
CA ILE A 46 49.27 11.84 11.51
C ILE A 46 50.23 10.85 10.85
N ASN A 47 51.44 11.29 10.48
CA ASN A 47 52.46 10.42 9.87
C ASN A 47 52.87 9.28 10.82
N LYS A 48 53.06 9.56 12.14
CA LYS A 48 53.31 8.50 13.12
C LYS A 48 52.19 7.48 13.20
N PHE A 49 50.93 7.93 13.15
CA PHE A 49 49.80 7.03 13.16
C PHE A 49 49.74 6.16 11.89
N LEU A 50 49.96 6.76 10.71
CA LEU A 50 50.01 6.05 9.45
C LEU A 50 51.15 5.03 9.40
N LEU A 51 52.37 5.40 9.84
CA LEU A 51 53.51 4.48 9.89
C LEU A 51 53.26 3.28 10.83
N LYS A 52 52.68 3.53 12.04
CA LYS A 52 52.26 2.45 12.91
C LYS A 52 51.20 1.54 12.28
N GLY A 53 50.25 2.13 11.53
CA GLY A 53 49.24 1.38 10.78
C GLY A 53 49.90 0.50 9.71
N GLU A 54 50.87 1.03 8.97
CA GLU A 54 51.60 0.31 7.93
C GLU A 54 52.42 -0.85 8.51
N GLU A 55 53.15 -0.62 9.63
CA GLU A 55 53.89 -1.67 10.32
C GLU A 55 52.96 -2.79 10.84
N TYR A 56 51.84 -2.41 11.47
CA TYR A 56 50.84 -3.37 11.95
C TYR A 56 50.22 -4.19 10.79
N TYR A 57 49.82 -3.50 9.70
CA TYR A 57 49.29 -4.14 8.52
C TYR A 57 50.30 -5.08 7.85
N GLY A 58 51.52 -4.62 7.63
CA GLY A 58 52.62 -5.41 7.10
C GLY A 58 52.89 -6.67 7.94
N GLY A 59 52.93 -6.52 9.28
CA GLY A 59 53.05 -7.64 10.19
C GLY A 59 51.90 -8.63 10.15
N ALA A 60 50.65 -8.13 9.99
CA ALA A 60 49.47 -8.97 9.82
C ALA A 60 49.50 -9.75 8.50
N ILE A 61 49.87 -9.11 7.40
CA ILE A 61 50.01 -9.75 6.08
C ILE A 61 51.07 -10.86 6.12
N LEU A 62 52.26 -10.58 6.69
CA LEU A 62 53.27 -11.60 6.84
C LEU A 62 52.81 -12.83 7.64
N LYS A 63 52.01 -12.62 8.70
CA LYS A 63 51.40 -13.72 9.47
C LYS A 63 50.37 -14.52 8.65
N ILE A 64 49.65 -13.84 7.75
CA ILE A 64 48.69 -14.49 6.85
C ILE A 64 49.42 -15.36 5.83
N VAL A 65 50.46 -14.81 5.22
CA VAL A 65 51.27 -15.51 4.19
C VAL A 65 52.04 -16.73 4.77
N LYS A 66 52.50 -16.65 6.02
CA LYS A 66 53.18 -17.79 6.68
C LYS A 66 52.30 -19.04 6.85
N ASN A 67 50.97 -18.88 6.98
CA ASN A 67 50.06 -20.00 7.19
C ASN A 67 48.86 -19.92 6.22
N PRO A 68 49.05 -20.01 4.91
CA PRO A 68 48.01 -19.73 3.92
C PRO A 68 46.86 -20.73 4.01
N ARG A 69 47.11 -22.02 4.25
CA ARG A 69 46.07 -23.07 4.31
C ARG A 69 45.06 -22.81 5.41
N ARG A 70 45.50 -22.42 6.61
CA ARG A 70 44.63 -22.13 7.73
C ARG A 70 43.80 -20.88 7.49
N LYS A 71 44.36 -19.87 6.84
CA LYS A 71 43.63 -18.62 6.49
C LYS A 71 42.66 -18.83 5.35
N LEU A 72 43.01 -19.67 4.38
CA LEU A 72 42.10 -20.09 3.30
C LEU A 72 40.88 -20.85 3.83
N LEU A 73 41.09 -21.71 4.86
CA LEU A 73 39.97 -22.37 5.54
C LEU A 73 39.04 -21.37 6.21
N TRP A 74 39.58 -20.35 6.94
CA TRP A 74 38.75 -19.32 7.53
C TRP A 74 37.99 -18.50 6.46
N PHE A 75 38.64 -18.17 5.36
CA PHE A 75 38.00 -17.49 4.23
C PHE A 75 36.89 -18.34 3.62
N GLY A 76 37.14 -19.65 3.41
CA GLY A 76 36.13 -20.58 2.96
C GLY A 76 34.92 -20.68 3.91
N LEU A 77 35.17 -20.69 5.23
CA LEU A 77 34.14 -20.71 6.24
C LEU A 77 33.26 -19.44 6.18
N VAL A 78 33.90 -18.27 5.99
CA VAL A 78 33.18 -17.01 5.83
C VAL A 78 32.30 -17.05 4.55
N LEU A 79 32.82 -17.55 3.44
CA LEU A 79 32.03 -17.70 2.19
C LEU A 79 30.82 -18.62 2.39
N ILE A 80 31.04 -19.78 3.06
CA ILE A 80 29.97 -20.71 3.38
C ILE A 80 28.93 -20.04 4.28
N SER A 81 29.37 -19.27 5.29
CA SER A 81 28.47 -18.53 6.17
C SER A 81 27.64 -17.49 5.42
N ILE A 82 28.21 -16.78 4.46
CA ILE A 82 27.48 -15.81 3.62
C ILE A 82 26.40 -16.53 2.80
N VAL A 83 26.72 -17.67 2.18
CA VAL A 83 25.75 -18.45 1.41
C VAL A 83 24.66 -19.02 2.31
N ALA A 84 25.01 -19.50 3.50
CA ALA A 84 24.05 -20.03 4.47
C ALA A 84 23.10 -18.92 4.98
N LEU A 85 23.65 -17.77 5.36
CA LEU A 85 22.87 -16.61 5.80
C LEU A 85 21.93 -16.09 4.70
N ASN A 86 22.42 -16.06 3.44
CA ASN A 86 21.59 -15.63 2.32
C ASN A 86 20.36 -16.54 2.10
N LYS A 87 20.47 -17.84 2.42
CA LYS A 87 19.32 -18.76 2.38
C LYS A 87 18.39 -18.65 3.57
N LEU A 88 18.86 -18.15 4.71
CA LEU A 88 18.08 -17.99 5.93
C LEU A 88 17.32 -16.66 5.97
N ILE A 89 17.84 -15.65 5.28
CA ILE A 89 17.21 -14.33 5.24
C ILE A 89 16.04 -14.39 4.25
N PRO A 90 14.81 -14.09 4.70
CA PRO A 90 13.66 -14.01 3.79
C PRO A 90 13.90 -12.90 2.77
N THR A 91 13.76 -13.25 1.49
CA THR A 91 13.88 -12.29 0.40
C THR A 91 12.54 -11.61 0.18
N SER A 92 12.51 -10.30 0.27
CA SER A 92 11.37 -9.47 -0.10
C SER A 92 11.81 -8.47 -1.18
N PHE A 93 10.86 -8.09 -2.02
CA PHE A 93 11.12 -7.07 -3.05
C PHE A 93 11.45 -5.71 -2.44
N LEU A 94 10.68 -5.34 -1.42
CA LEU A 94 10.91 -4.20 -0.52
C LEU A 94 10.46 -4.61 0.87
N PRO A 95 11.20 -4.26 1.93
CA PRO A 95 10.73 -4.47 3.28
C PRO A 95 9.46 -3.65 3.53
N VAL A 96 8.55 -4.18 4.32
CA VAL A 96 7.38 -3.43 4.80
C VAL A 96 7.89 -2.43 5.81
N GLU A 97 7.76 -1.15 5.50
CA GLU A 97 8.14 -0.06 6.38
C GLU A 97 6.92 0.49 7.13
N ASP A 98 7.15 0.94 8.35
CA ASP A 98 6.17 1.70 9.11
C ASP A 98 6.12 3.13 8.56
N GLN A 99 5.10 3.41 7.74
CA GLN A 99 4.89 4.72 7.13
C GLN A 99 4.13 5.70 8.04
N GLY A 100 3.86 5.32 9.29
CA GLY A 100 3.14 6.15 10.25
C GLY A 100 1.63 6.19 10.03
N TYR A 101 1.06 5.35 9.17
CA TYR A 101 -0.38 5.24 9.01
C TYR A 101 -0.81 3.87 8.48
N PHE A 102 -2.05 3.51 8.74
CA PHE A 102 -2.70 2.33 8.18
C PHE A 102 -4.17 2.62 7.87
N LYS A 103 -4.80 1.76 7.08
CA LYS A 103 -6.20 1.89 6.71
C LYS A 103 -7.04 0.85 7.42
N VAL A 104 -8.22 1.26 7.84
CA VAL A 104 -9.28 0.39 8.35
C VAL A 104 -10.49 0.56 7.45
N GLU A 105 -10.90 -0.51 6.80
CA GLU A 105 -12.11 -0.53 5.98
C GLU A 105 -13.21 -1.28 6.71
N LEU A 106 -14.35 -0.62 6.87
CA LEU A 106 -15.56 -1.17 7.47
C LEU A 106 -16.56 -1.44 6.36
N GLU A 107 -16.99 -2.68 6.24
CA GLU A 107 -17.96 -3.12 5.25
C GLU A 107 -19.18 -3.70 5.96
N LEU A 108 -20.27 -2.96 5.92
CA LEU A 108 -21.56 -3.36 6.42
C LEU A 108 -22.30 -4.23 5.38
N PRO A 109 -23.38 -4.94 5.76
CA PRO A 109 -24.26 -5.57 4.78
C PRO A 109 -24.75 -4.59 3.71
N GLU A 110 -24.91 -5.04 2.47
CA GLU A 110 -25.19 -4.18 1.31
C GLU A 110 -26.49 -3.36 1.43
N ASN A 111 -27.43 -3.80 2.27
CA ASN A 111 -28.65 -3.07 2.57
C ASN A 111 -28.49 -1.99 3.66
N ALA A 112 -27.27 -1.78 4.15
CA ALA A 112 -27.02 -0.72 5.14
C ALA A 112 -27.14 0.67 4.49
N THR A 113 -27.79 1.57 5.17
CA THR A 113 -27.88 2.97 4.78
C THR A 113 -26.59 3.71 5.12
N LEU A 114 -26.34 4.81 4.42
CA LEU A 114 -25.20 5.67 4.71
C LEU A 114 -25.16 6.14 6.18
N GLU A 115 -26.33 6.41 6.76
CA GLU A 115 -26.43 6.83 8.17
C GLU A 115 -26.02 5.71 9.13
N ARG A 116 -26.39 4.47 8.84
CA ARG A 116 -25.93 3.30 9.63
C ARG A 116 -24.43 3.14 9.54
N SER A 117 -23.86 3.29 8.33
CA SER A 117 -22.41 3.23 8.12
C SER A 117 -21.70 4.34 8.88
N ARG A 118 -22.28 5.56 8.92
CA ARG A 118 -21.75 6.69 9.68
C ARG A 118 -21.72 6.40 11.18
N ILE A 119 -22.81 5.85 11.75
CA ILE A 119 -22.87 5.53 13.19
C ILE A 119 -21.79 4.50 13.58
N VAL A 120 -21.56 3.47 12.74
CA VAL A 120 -20.52 2.48 12.98
C VAL A 120 -19.12 3.10 12.81
N ALA A 121 -18.96 3.96 11.80
CA ALA A 121 -17.72 4.70 11.58
C ALA A 121 -17.37 5.62 12.75
N ASP A 122 -18.32 6.40 13.25
CA ASP A 122 -18.13 7.32 14.40
C ASP A 122 -17.66 6.53 15.62
N ARG A 123 -18.30 5.39 15.94
CA ARG A 123 -17.87 4.51 17.04
C ARG A 123 -16.45 3.99 16.85
N ALA A 124 -16.10 3.62 15.61
CA ALA A 124 -14.76 3.16 15.31
C ALA A 124 -13.72 4.29 15.45
N VAL A 125 -14.07 5.50 15.02
CA VAL A 125 -13.23 6.69 15.18
C VAL A 125 -13.01 7.00 16.66
N ASP A 126 -14.08 6.98 17.48
CA ASP A 126 -13.97 7.22 18.92
C ASP A 126 -13.00 6.24 19.60
N TYR A 127 -13.09 4.96 19.25
CA TYR A 127 -12.14 3.96 19.76
C TYR A 127 -10.71 4.23 19.28
N LEU A 128 -10.50 4.46 17.97
CA LEU A 128 -9.18 4.72 17.42
C LEU A 128 -8.53 5.96 18.02
N MET A 129 -9.31 7.04 18.23
CA MET A 129 -8.84 8.26 18.87
C MET A 129 -8.58 8.09 20.38
N SER A 130 -9.07 7.02 21.01
CA SER A 130 -8.75 6.69 22.41
C SER A 130 -7.39 6.01 22.59
N LEU A 131 -6.75 5.60 21.51
CA LEU A 131 -5.40 5.01 21.53
C LEU A 131 -4.33 6.09 21.64
N ASP A 132 -3.41 5.96 22.58
CA ASP A 132 -2.34 6.94 22.80
C ASP A 132 -1.40 7.09 21.61
N GLU A 133 -1.26 6.04 20.80
CA GLU A 133 -0.39 6.01 19.63
C GLU A 133 -0.98 6.73 18.40
N VAL A 134 -2.29 7.04 18.40
CA VAL A 134 -2.99 7.66 17.28
C VAL A 134 -2.96 9.19 17.41
N GLU A 135 -2.61 9.87 16.32
CA GLU A 135 -2.61 11.33 16.25
C GLU A 135 -3.98 11.84 15.77
N TYR A 136 -4.48 11.32 14.64
CA TYR A 136 -5.82 11.61 14.14
C TYR A 136 -6.32 10.53 13.18
N VAL A 137 -7.64 10.53 12.94
CA VAL A 137 -8.32 9.60 12.04
C VAL A 137 -9.09 10.39 11.00
N GLN A 138 -8.83 10.12 9.73
CA GLN A 138 -9.64 10.61 8.63
C GLN A 138 -10.71 9.56 8.30
N SER A 139 -11.99 9.94 8.31
CA SER A 139 -13.11 9.06 7.97
C SER A 139 -13.75 9.47 6.64
N VAL A 140 -13.91 8.50 5.75
CA VAL A 140 -14.63 8.64 4.47
C VAL A 140 -15.77 7.63 4.47
N VAL A 141 -16.99 8.10 4.72
CA VAL A 141 -18.20 7.27 4.76
C VAL A 141 -18.83 7.23 3.36
N GLY A 142 -19.22 6.05 2.90
CA GLY A 142 -19.83 5.87 1.57
C GLY A 142 -18.83 5.52 0.47
N SER A 143 -17.58 5.23 0.82
CA SER A 143 -16.56 4.79 -0.12
C SER A 143 -15.42 4.06 0.58
N SER A 144 -14.79 3.11 -0.09
CA SER A 144 -13.51 2.53 0.32
C SER A 144 -12.63 2.24 -0.88
N SER A 145 -11.32 2.12 -0.64
CA SER A 145 -10.36 1.78 -1.69
C SER A 145 -10.61 0.40 -2.31
N ARG A 146 -11.23 -0.52 -1.57
CA ARG A 146 -11.45 -1.91 -1.97
C ARG A 146 -12.73 -2.11 -2.78
N VAL A 147 -13.84 -1.49 -2.39
CA VAL A 147 -15.17 -1.67 -3.03
C VAL A 147 -15.60 -0.49 -3.89
N GLY A 148 -14.88 0.64 -3.82
CA GLY A 148 -15.30 1.88 -4.46
C GLY A 148 -16.43 2.58 -3.71
N THR A 149 -17.30 3.30 -4.42
CA THR A 149 -18.44 4.03 -3.82
C THR A 149 -19.56 3.06 -3.48
N SER A 150 -19.89 2.93 -2.20
CA SER A 150 -21.01 2.12 -1.69
C SER A 150 -21.47 2.70 -0.35
N GLN A 151 -22.78 2.79 -0.13
CA GLN A 151 -23.35 3.29 1.15
C GLN A 151 -22.96 2.42 2.34
N SER A 152 -22.67 1.13 2.10
CA SER A 152 -22.27 0.15 3.13
C SER A 152 -20.76 0.17 3.44
N ALA A 153 -19.96 0.94 2.70
CA ALA A 153 -18.52 0.97 2.87
C ALA A 153 -18.04 2.25 3.55
N THR A 154 -17.03 2.11 4.41
CA THR A 154 -16.33 3.23 5.04
C THR A 154 -14.84 2.95 5.06
N GLU A 155 -14.04 3.94 4.76
CA GLU A 155 -12.58 3.90 4.88
C GLU A 155 -12.13 4.88 5.97
N LEU A 156 -11.37 4.37 6.95
CA LEU A 156 -10.70 5.17 7.96
C LEU A 156 -9.20 5.12 7.70
N THR A 157 -8.58 6.26 7.53
CA THR A 157 -7.12 6.37 7.50
C THR A 157 -6.65 6.81 8.87
N VAL A 158 -5.94 5.93 9.56
CA VAL A 158 -5.45 6.13 10.93
C VAL A 158 -4.01 6.61 10.85
N ILE A 159 -3.77 7.84 11.23
CA ILE A 159 -2.46 8.47 11.27
C ILE A 159 -1.91 8.34 12.69
N LEU A 160 -0.71 7.79 12.78
CA LEU A 160 -0.03 7.54 14.04
C LEU A 160 0.88 8.70 14.40
N LYS A 161 1.13 8.89 15.69
CA LYS A 161 2.16 9.80 16.19
C LYS A 161 3.54 9.44 15.63
N PRO A 162 4.50 10.38 15.58
CA PRO A 162 5.88 10.11 15.23
C PRO A 162 6.47 8.94 16.04
N TRP A 163 7.42 8.22 15.49
CA TRP A 163 8.01 7.03 16.14
C TRP A 163 8.60 7.34 17.52
N GLU A 164 9.15 8.53 17.69
CA GLU A 164 9.73 9.01 18.94
C GLU A 164 8.70 9.10 20.08
N ASP A 165 7.41 9.25 19.75
CA ASP A 165 6.31 9.42 20.68
C ASP A 165 5.45 8.14 20.84
N ARG A 166 5.90 6.98 20.31
CA ARG A 166 5.14 5.71 20.31
C ARG A 166 5.69 4.63 21.24
N ASP A 167 6.53 4.94 22.21
CA ASP A 167 7.04 4.00 23.24
C ASP A 167 7.43 2.59 22.70
N GLU A 168 8.19 2.53 21.61
CA GLU A 168 8.63 1.29 20.92
C GLU A 168 7.47 0.42 20.36
N THR A 169 6.21 0.91 20.38
CA THR A 169 5.06 0.17 19.83
C THR A 169 5.10 0.19 18.31
N THR A 170 5.14 -0.99 17.70
CA THR A 170 5.15 -1.12 16.23
C THR A 170 3.74 -0.93 15.65
N ILE A 171 3.67 -0.55 14.36
CA ILE A 171 2.39 -0.45 13.64
C ILE A 171 1.63 -1.79 13.64
N GLN A 172 2.33 -2.93 13.65
CA GLN A 172 1.72 -4.26 13.70
C GLN A 172 1.04 -4.50 15.06
N ASP A 173 1.67 -4.09 16.16
CA ASP A 173 1.09 -4.22 17.50
C ASP A 173 -0.19 -3.40 17.62
N ILE A 174 -0.20 -2.18 17.06
CA ILE A 174 -1.37 -1.31 17.02
C ILE A 174 -2.48 -1.95 16.17
N MET A 175 -2.15 -2.42 14.97
CA MET A 175 -3.11 -3.11 14.10
C MET A 175 -3.70 -4.35 14.77
N ASP A 176 -2.93 -5.10 15.54
CA ASP A 176 -3.41 -6.29 16.25
C ASP A 176 -4.34 -5.92 17.42
N LYS A 177 -4.06 -4.83 18.16
CA LYS A 177 -5.00 -4.25 19.14
C LYS A 177 -6.33 -3.87 18.47
N VAL A 178 -6.25 -3.15 17.35
CA VAL A 178 -7.43 -2.70 16.58
C VAL A 178 -8.21 -3.89 16.02
N ARG A 179 -7.53 -4.89 15.45
CA ARG A 179 -8.16 -6.12 14.94
C ARG A 179 -8.91 -6.87 16.03
N LYS A 180 -8.33 -6.99 17.21
CA LYS A 180 -8.95 -7.65 18.36
C LYS A 180 -10.22 -6.93 18.83
N GLU A 181 -10.19 -5.60 18.89
CA GLU A 181 -11.37 -4.83 19.29
C GLU A 181 -12.46 -4.88 18.22
N PHE A 182 -12.09 -4.66 16.95
CA PHE A 182 -13.07 -4.64 15.86
C PHE A 182 -13.64 -6.02 15.52
N SER A 183 -13.02 -7.11 15.97
CA SER A 183 -13.63 -8.44 15.89
C SER A 183 -14.93 -8.56 16.71
N ARG A 184 -15.20 -7.58 17.59
CA ARG A 184 -16.43 -7.48 18.39
C ARG A 184 -17.53 -6.63 17.72
N TYR A 185 -17.31 -6.19 16.49
CA TYR A 185 -18.28 -5.45 15.68
C TYR A 185 -19.03 -6.41 14.77
N PRO A 186 -20.17 -7.00 15.24
CA PRO A 186 -20.88 -8.02 14.47
C PRO A 186 -21.58 -7.45 13.23
N GLU A 187 -21.79 -6.14 13.21
CA GLU A 187 -22.47 -5.43 12.14
C GLU A 187 -21.60 -5.11 10.92
N ALA A 188 -20.27 -5.26 11.04
CA ALA A 188 -19.34 -4.90 9.95
C ALA A 188 -18.23 -5.94 9.80
N LYS A 189 -17.86 -6.23 8.56
CA LYS A 189 -16.59 -6.89 8.25
C LYS A 189 -15.49 -5.83 8.27
N VAL A 190 -14.42 -6.09 9.00
CA VAL A 190 -13.33 -5.13 9.18
C VAL A 190 -12.07 -5.65 8.52
N TYR A 191 -11.47 -4.81 7.69
CA TYR A 191 -10.23 -5.10 7.00
C TYR A 191 -9.19 -4.03 7.37
N LEU A 192 -8.03 -4.49 7.80
CA LEU A 192 -6.90 -3.62 8.08
C LEU A 192 -5.84 -3.84 7.02
N SER A 193 -5.32 -2.76 6.48
CA SER A 193 -4.27 -2.81 5.46
C SER A 193 -3.22 -1.73 5.70
N LEU A 194 -1.97 -2.10 5.41
CA LEU A 194 -0.88 -1.13 5.31
C LEU A 194 -0.93 -0.45 3.94
N PRO A 195 -0.43 0.78 3.85
CA PRO A 195 -0.25 1.42 2.55
C PRO A 195 0.72 0.62 1.67
N PRO A 196 0.62 0.73 0.34
CA PRO A 196 1.59 0.12 -0.55
C PRO A 196 2.97 0.72 -0.32
N VAL A 197 4.01 -0.11 -0.36
CA VAL A 197 5.40 0.33 -0.15
C VAL A 197 5.85 1.34 -1.21
N ILE A 198 5.30 1.24 -2.42
CA ILE A 198 5.50 2.22 -3.50
C ILE A 198 4.14 2.87 -3.81
N PRO A 199 3.97 4.18 -3.58
CA PRO A 199 2.75 4.88 -3.95
C PRO A 199 2.44 4.72 -5.44
N GLY A 200 1.18 4.36 -5.75
CA GLY A 200 0.73 4.11 -7.12
C GLY A 200 0.98 2.69 -7.66
N LEU A 201 1.60 1.82 -6.88
CA LEU A 201 1.76 0.41 -7.21
C LEU A 201 0.86 -0.47 -6.32
N GLY A 202 -0.43 -0.49 -6.63
CA GLY A 202 -1.47 -1.16 -5.84
C GLY A 202 -2.22 -0.24 -4.88
N SER A 203 -3.28 -0.74 -4.27
CA SER A 203 -4.14 -0.02 -3.33
C SER A 203 -3.77 -0.27 -1.86
N SER A 204 -3.08 -1.37 -1.59
CA SER A 204 -2.64 -1.78 -0.25
C SER A 204 -1.36 -2.59 -0.30
N GLY A 205 -0.73 -2.80 0.85
CA GLY A 205 0.38 -3.75 0.98
C GLY A 205 -0.12 -5.19 0.75
N GLY A 206 0.66 -6.00 0.02
CA GLY A 206 0.35 -7.37 -0.33
C GLY A 206 0.36 -7.62 -1.83
N PHE A 207 -0.56 -8.43 -2.34
CA PHE A 207 -0.74 -8.66 -3.77
C PHE A 207 -2.21 -8.47 -4.16
N GLU A 208 -2.41 -8.05 -5.40
CA GLU A 208 -3.70 -7.92 -6.04
C GLU A 208 -3.73 -8.79 -7.30
N MET A 209 -4.83 -9.50 -7.51
CA MET A 209 -5.01 -10.38 -8.65
C MET A 209 -6.37 -10.14 -9.29
N GLN A 210 -6.40 -10.09 -10.62
CA GLN A 210 -7.63 -10.01 -11.38
C GLN A 210 -7.99 -11.40 -11.92
N LEU A 211 -9.22 -11.84 -11.64
CA LEU A 211 -9.80 -13.05 -12.19
C LEU A 211 -10.80 -12.67 -13.27
N GLU A 212 -10.52 -13.07 -14.51
CA GLU A 212 -11.33 -12.74 -15.68
C GLU A 212 -12.07 -13.96 -16.22
N ALA A 213 -13.36 -13.82 -16.47
CA ALA A 213 -14.11 -14.77 -17.28
C ALA A 213 -13.87 -14.49 -18.76
N ARG A 214 -13.35 -15.48 -19.50
CA ARG A 214 -13.08 -15.35 -20.95
C ARG A 214 -14.04 -16.20 -21.78
N SER A 215 -14.34 -15.72 -22.97
CA SER A 215 -15.13 -16.42 -24.01
C SER A 215 -16.52 -16.82 -23.51
N GLU A 216 -16.81 -18.10 -23.38
CA GLU A 216 -18.10 -18.68 -23.04
C GLU A 216 -18.37 -18.78 -21.53
N ALA A 217 -17.44 -18.33 -20.67
CA ALA A 217 -17.59 -18.41 -19.24
C ALA A 217 -18.72 -17.48 -18.76
N THR A 218 -19.67 -18.05 -18.02
CA THR A 218 -20.78 -17.32 -17.45
C THR A 218 -20.39 -16.60 -16.15
N PHE A 219 -21.23 -15.69 -15.67
CA PHE A 219 -21.05 -15.07 -14.37
C PHE A 219 -21.01 -16.10 -13.24
N GLU A 220 -21.84 -17.14 -13.32
CA GLU A 220 -21.86 -18.24 -12.35
C GLU A 220 -20.52 -19.00 -12.30
N ASN A 221 -19.88 -19.21 -13.46
CA ASN A 221 -18.57 -19.82 -13.54
C ASN A 221 -17.52 -18.95 -12.83
N LEU A 222 -17.60 -17.62 -12.98
CA LEU A 222 -16.72 -16.68 -12.31
C LEU A 222 -16.90 -16.73 -10.77
N VAL A 223 -18.16 -16.75 -10.31
CA VAL A 223 -18.48 -16.86 -8.88
C VAL A 223 -17.91 -18.16 -8.31
N ASN A 224 -18.19 -19.31 -8.92
CA ASN A 224 -17.73 -20.62 -8.48
C ASN A 224 -16.18 -20.71 -8.46
N ALA A 225 -15.53 -20.12 -9.45
CA ALA A 225 -14.06 -20.05 -9.52
C ALA A 225 -13.49 -19.18 -8.40
N THR A 226 -14.12 -18.03 -8.14
CA THR A 226 -13.72 -17.11 -7.06
C THR A 226 -13.88 -17.77 -5.70
N ASP A 227 -15.01 -18.43 -5.43
CA ASP A 227 -15.27 -19.12 -4.16
C ASP A 227 -14.27 -20.26 -3.94
N SER A 228 -14.00 -21.04 -4.99
CA SER A 228 -12.98 -22.09 -4.94
C SER A 228 -11.59 -21.53 -4.63
N LEU A 229 -11.22 -20.44 -5.31
CA LEU A 229 -9.95 -19.77 -5.07
C LEU A 229 -9.83 -19.27 -3.63
N MET A 230 -10.86 -18.57 -3.13
CA MET A 230 -10.90 -18.07 -1.75
C MET A 230 -10.82 -19.20 -0.73
N TYR A 231 -11.52 -20.33 -0.98
CA TYR A 231 -11.49 -21.49 -0.11
C TYR A 231 -10.09 -22.13 -0.03
N TYR A 232 -9.43 -22.36 -1.18
CA TYR A 232 -8.09 -22.94 -1.19
C TYR A 232 -7.02 -21.96 -0.69
N ALA A 233 -7.15 -20.70 -0.99
CA ALA A 233 -6.24 -19.65 -0.53
C ALA A 233 -6.31 -19.48 1.01
N SER A 234 -7.50 -19.56 1.62
CA SER A 234 -7.67 -19.46 3.08
C SER A 234 -6.98 -20.58 3.87
N LYS A 235 -6.68 -21.72 3.23
CA LYS A 235 -5.92 -22.83 3.83
C LYS A 235 -4.41 -22.63 3.82
N ARG A 236 -3.93 -21.62 3.11
CA ARG A 236 -2.49 -21.30 3.01
C ARG A 236 -2.06 -20.43 4.18
N LYS A 237 -1.07 -20.89 4.94
CA LYS A 237 -0.52 -20.14 6.09
C LYS A 237 0.23 -18.86 5.66
N GLU A 238 0.69 -18.85 4.41
CA GLU A 238 1.41 -17.73 3.81
C GLU A 238 0.49 -16.56 3.43
N LEU A 239 -0.84 -16.79 3.40
CA LEU A 239 -1.83 -15.81 3.02
C LEU A 239 -2.70 -15.43 4.22
N SER A 240 -2.93 -14.14 4.38
CA SER A 240 -3.81 -13.59 5.41
C SER A 240 -4.70 -12.49 4.83
N SER A 241 -5.82 -12.22 5.47
CA SER A 241 -6.72 -11.12 5.12
C SER A 241 -7.20 -11.13 3.66
N LEU A 242 -7.56 -12.32 3.16
CA LEU A 242 -8.08 -12.48 1.81
C LEU A 242 -9.42 -11.77 1.64
N SER A 243 -9.59 -11.10 0.53
CA SER A 243 -10.84 -10.42 0.17
C SER A 243 -11.10 -10.49 -1.33
N THR A 244 -12.35 -10.37 -1.72
CA THR A 244 -12.79 -10.23 -3.11
C THR A 244 -13.75 -9.05 -3.24
N SER A 245 -13.70 -8.36 -4.36
CA SER A 245 -14.67 -7.32 -4.73
C SER A 245 -15.92 -7.91 -5.40
N LEU A 246 -15.88 -9.19 -5.80
CA LEU A 246 -17.02 -9.85 -6.41
C LEU A 246 -18.08 -10.11 -5.33
N LYS A 247 -19.27 -9.58 -5.56
CA LYS A 247 -20.46 -9.77 -4.73
C LYS A 247 -21.55 -10.42 -5.59
N SER A 248 -21.91 -11.66 -5.24
CA SER A 248 -22.88 -12.46 -5.99
C SER A 248 -24.24 -12.56 -5.31
N ASP A 249 -24.33 -12.15 -4.06
CA ASP A 249 -25.47 -12.32 -3.16
C ASP A 249 -26.28 -11.04 -2.90
N ILE A 250 -26.03 -9.98 -3.70
CA ILE A 250 -26.77 -8.73 -3.58
C ILE A 250 -28.15 -8.87 -4.22
N PRO A 251 -29.26 -8.75 -3.46
CA PRO A 251 -30.59 -8.70 -4.04
C PRO A 251 -30.73 -7.52 -4.99
N GLN A 252 -31.17 -7.78 -6.22
CA GLN A 252 -31.39 -6.77 -7.24
C GLN A 252 -32.88 -6.72 -7.60
N ILE A 253 -33.37 -5.52 -7.89
CA ILE A 253 -34.71 -5.32 -8.42
C ILE A 253 -34.59 -5.31 -9.93
N TYR A 254 -35.27 -6.25 -10.59
CA TYR A 254 -35.37 -6.29 -12.04
C TYR A 254 -36.59 -5.51 -12.50
N PHE A 255 -36.41 -4.54 -13.40
CA PHE A 255 -37.48 -3.80 -14.03
C PHE A 255 -37.74 -4.35 -15.44
N ASP A 256 -38.87 -5.02 -15.59
CA ASP A 256 -39.32 -5.46 -16.89
C ASP A 256 -40.22 -4.38 -17.54
N VAL A 257 -39.68 -3.74 -18.55
CA VAL A 257 -40.37 -2.65 -19.26
C VAL A 257 -40.97 -3.19 -20.56
N ASP A 258 -42.30 -3.05 -20.70
CA ASP A 258 -43.00 -3.38 -21.93
C ASP A 258 -42.63 -2.39 -23.05
N ARG A 259 -41.66 -2.82 -23.88
CA ARG A 259 -41.09 -2.00 -24.95
C ARG A 259 -42.11 -1.69 -26.06
N ASP A 260 -43.06 -2.58 -26.31
CA ASP A 260 -44.06 -2.39 -27.36
C ASP A 260 -45.10 -1.37 -26.93
N LYS A 261 -45.54 -1.42 -25.66
CA LYS A 261 -46.40 -0.35 -25.11
C LYS A 261 -45.72 1.00 -25.09
N ALA A 262 -44.43 1.05 -24.67
CA ALA A 262 -43.67 2.30 -24.67
C ALA A 262 -43.59 2.90 -26.08
N ARG A 263 -43.35 2.08 -27.10
CA ARG A 263 -43.27 2.50 -28.50
C ARG A 263 -44.63 2.97 -29.02
N LEU A 264 -45.71 2.25 -28.71
CA LEU A 264 -47.06 2.63 -29.08
C LEU A 264 -47.51 3.94 -28.41
N ALA A 265 -47.09 4.16 -27.18
CA ALA A 265 -47.33 5.39 -26.44
C ALA A 265 -46.42 6.56 -26.89
N GLY A 266 -45.46 6.34 -27.80
CA GLY A 266 -44.51 7.34 -28.26
C GLY A 266 -43.49 7.78 -27.22
N VAL A 267 -43.27 6.97 -26.14
CA VAL A 267 -42.34 7.27 -25.07
C VAL A 267 -40.97 6.61 -25.34
N PRO A 268 -39.88 7.39 -25.49
CA PRO A 268 -38.55 6.85 -25.68
C PRO A 268 -38.11 6.03 -24.48
N MET A 269 -37.43 4.89 -24.70
CA MET A 269 -36.91 4.05 -23.64
C MET A 269 -35.89 4.80 -22.73
N THR A 270 -35.16 5.76 -23.32
CA THR A 270 -34.22 6.61 -22.57
C THR A 270 -34.94 7.46 -21.52
N GLU A 271 -36.12 7.98 -21.81
CA GLU A 271 -36.94 8.75 -20.86
C GLU A 271 -37.41 7.87 -19.69
N ILE A 272 -37.87 6.65 -20.01
CA ILE A 272 -38.28 5.69 -18.98
C ILE A 272 -37.12 5.39 -18.03
N PHE A 273 -35.94 5.01 -18.56
CA PHE A 273 -34.81 4.68 -17.72
C PHE A 273 -34.22 5.89 -16.97
N SER A 274 -34.25 7.10 -17.56
CA SER A 274 -33.79 8.30 -16.86
C SER A 274 -34.74 8.68 -15.70
N THR A 275 -36.03 8.55 -15.91
CA THR A 275 -37.03 8.74 -14.84
C THR A 275 -36.87 7.71 -13.73
N MET A 276 -36.74 6.43 -14.09
CA MET A 276 -36.49 5.36 -13.11
C MET A 276 -35.20 5.61 -12.30
N LYS A 277 -34.14 6.05 -12.96
CA LYS A 277 -32.88 6.41 -12.30
C LYS A 277 -33.06 7.57 -11.33
N ALA A 278 -33.87 8.58 -11.67
CA ALA A 278 -34.15 9.70 -10.78
C ALA A 278 -34.98 9.28 -9.56
N TYR A 279 -35.91 8.35 -9.74
CA TYR A 279 -36.72 7.81 -8.63
C TYR A 279 -35.96 6.88 -7.71
N THR A 280 -35.24 5.89 -8.23
CA THR A 280 -34.61 4.85 -7.42
C THR A 280 -33.20 5.23 -6.92
N GLY A 281 -32.55 6.14 -7.63
CA GLY A 281 -31.21 6.60 -7.32
C GLY A 281 -31.11 8.11 -7.25
N SER A 282 -30.26 8.66 -8.11
CA SER A 282 -30.12 10.09 -8.30
C SER A 282 -29.64 10.39 -9.71
N VAL A 283 -29.95 11.56 -10.21
CA VAL A 283 -29.48 12.07 -11.50
C VAL A 283 -28.66 13.34 -11.25
N TYR A 284 -27.44 13.32 -11.72
CA TYR A 284 -26.61 14.52 -11.76
C TYR A 284 -27.14 15.50 -12.79
N VAL A 285 -27.31 16.75 -12.39
CA VAL A 285 -27.88 17.83 -13.21
C VAL A 285 -26.79 18.81 -13.65
N ASN A 286 -26.05 19.36 -12.71
CA ASN A 286 -25.05 20.38 -12.96
C ASN A 286 -24.16 20.61 -11.74
N ASP A 287 -23.12 21.43 -11.91
CA ASP A 287 -22.27 21.93 -10.84
C ASP A 287 -22.51 23.42 -10.61
N PHE A 288 -22.29 23.86 -9.37
CA PHE A 288 -22.18 25.30 -9.07
C PHE A 288 -20.99 25.56 -8.14
N ASN A 289 -20.42 26.75 -8.30
CA ASN A 289 -19.27 27.19 -7.50
C ASN A 289 -19.74 28.07 -6.33
N LEU A 290 -19.37 27.67 -5.11
CA LEU A 290 -19.64 28.45 -3.91
C LEU A 290 -18.46 28.29 -2.93
N PHE A 291 -18.04 29.39 -2.26
CA PHE A 291 -16.91 29.39 -1.31
C PHE A 291 -15.63 28.71 -1.85
N ASN A 292 -15.30 29.00 -3.10
CA ASN A 292 -14.12 28.46 -3.78
C ASN A 292 -14.11 26.91 -3.92
N ARG A 293 -15.30 26.27 -3.87
CA ARG A 293 -15.51 24.83 -4.06
C ARG A 293 -16.56 24.59 -5.13
N VAL A 294 -16.43 23.46 -5.82
CA VAL A 294 -17.43 22.99 -6.78
C VAL A 294 -18.42 22.06 -6.06
N TYR A 295 -19.69 22.38 -6.11
CA TYR A 295 -20.78 21.57 -5.57
C TYR A 295 -21.58 20.95 -6.70
N ARG A 296 -21.79 19.66 -6.60
CA ARG A 296 -22.59 18.89 -7.56
C ARG A 296 -24.06 18.90 -7.16
N VAL A 297 -24.94 19.18 -8.14
CA VAL A 297 -26.39 19.15 -7.95
C VAL A 297 -26.93 17.81 -8.43
N TYR A 298 -27.61 17.10 -7.55
CA TYR A 298 -28.31 15.87 -7.86
C TYR A 298 -29.80 16.03 -7.59
N ILE A 299 -30.64 15.43 -8.46
CA ILE A 299 -32.09 15.31 -8.27
C ILE A 299 -32.40 13.85 -7.98
N GLN A 300 -33.24 13.61 -6.97
CA GLN A 300 -33.80 12.31 -6.63
C GLN A 300 -35.21 12.48 -6.07
N ALA A 301 -36.02 11.42 -6.12
CA ALA A 301 -37.32 11.41 -5.45
C ALA A 301 -37.12 11.52 -3.91
N GLU A 302 -38.10 12.11 -3.21
CA GLU A 302 -38.10 12.12 -1.75
C GLU A 302 -38.14 10.71 -1.18
N ALA A 303 -37.63 10.54 0.06
CA ALA A 303 -37.46 9.23 0.69
C ALA A 303 -38.76 8.40 0.69
N ASP A 304 -39.91 9.02 0.97
CA ASP A 304 -41.19 8.33 1.10
C ASP A 304 -41.66 7.70 -0.22
N TYR A 305 -41.25 8.26 -1.37
CA TYR A 305 -41.62 7.74 -2.71
C TYR A 305 -40.64 6.68 -3.23
N ARG A 306 -39.55 6.37 -2.57
CA ARG A 306 -38.52 5.40 -3.00
C ARG A 306 -38.22 4.29 -1.99
N GLN A 307 -38.95 4.24 -0.87
CA GLN A 307 -38.74 3.24 0.19
C GLN A 307 -39.34 1.87 -0.14
N SER A 308 -40.30 1.80 -1.05
CA SER A 308 -40.98 0.57 -1.39
C SER A 308 -41.12 0.43 -2.91
N GLN A 309 -41.05 -0.82 -3.40
CA GLN A 309 -41.33 -1.14 -4.82
C GLN A 309 -42.73 -0.66 -5.27
N ASN A 310 -43.72 -0.67 -4.37
CA ASN A 310 -45.06 -0.25 -4.66
C ASN A 310 -45.19 1.26 -4.91
N ASN A 311 -44.27 2.05 -4.43
CA ASN A 311 -44.26 3.51 -4.60
C ASN A 311 -43.87 3.93 -6.02
N ILE A 312 -43.24 3.03 -6.79
CA ILE A 312 -42.88 3.29 -8.20
C ILE A 312 -44.12 3.31 -9.14
N ASN A 313 -45.22 2.72 -8.69
CA ASN A 313 -46.49 2.64 -9.44
C ASN A 313 -47.42 3.85 -9.20
N LEU A 314 -47.03 4.80 -8.39
CA LEU A 314 -47.74 6.03 -8.09
C LEU A 314 -47.26 7.17 -8.99
#